data_eaf5d6c03858207ff75713891bb76a7b
#
_entry.id   eaf5d6c03858207ff75713891bb76a7b
#
_cell.length_a   1.000
_cell.length_b   1.000
_cell.length_c   1.000
_cell.angle_alpha   90.00
_cell.angle_beta   90.00
_cell.angle_gamma   90.00
#
_symmetry.space_group_name_H-M   'P 1'
#
loop_
_entity.id
_entity.type
_entity.pdbx_description
1 polymer ?
#
loop_
_entity_poly.entity_id
_entity_poly.type
_entity_poly.pdbx_seq_one_letter_code
_entity_poly.pdbx_strand_id
1 'polypeptide(L)'
;SAAADDKIDIFLIEADYALKYVDSDYTLDVKKDIGLTDDDLKDQYQYTKDIVTVDGVQKGTTWQATPGLFAYRRSIAKDVLGTDDPAEVQAALSDWDKFNAVAEQAAAKGYKMLSGYDDSYRTFSNNVSAGWVDGTTVKVDPNIMSWVDQTKTYTDKGYNNKTNLWSDGWAADQGPDGKVFGFFYSTWGINFTLLGNSLETSVANGGKEEVGNGAYGDYAVCQGPQAYYWGGTWIC
;
A
#
# COMPACT_ATOMS: atom_id res chain seq x y z
N SER A 1 -28.23 -5.76 -2.07
CA SER A 1 -28.23 -7.03 -2.82
C SER A 1 -28.65 -8.21 -1.95
N ALA A 2 -28.21 -8.30 -0.67
CA ALA A 2 -28.63 -9.41 0.22
C ALA A 2 -30.16 -9.50 0.46
N ALA A 3 -30.92 -8.46 0.12
CA ALA A 3 -32.37 -8.43 0.20
C ALA A 3 -33.07 -8.65 -1.15
N ALA A 4 -32.33 -8.89 -2.22
CA ALA A 4 -32.88 -9.24 -3.53
C ALA A 4 -33.10 -10.76 -3.63
N ASP A 5 -34.09 -11.18 -4.40
CA ASP A 5 -34.34 -12.60 -4.69
C ASP A 5 -33.25 -13.25 -5.55
N ASP A 6 -32.31 -12.44 -6.05
CA ASP A 6 -31.17 -12.93 -6.83
C ASP A 6 -30.14 -13.58 -5.90
N LYS A 7 -29.78 -14.82 -6.23
CA LYS A 7 -28.71 -15.53 -5.52
C LYS A 7 -27.35 -15.03 -6.01
N ILE A 8 -26.49 -14.74 -5.05
CA ILE A 8 -25.07 -14.46 -5.31
C ILE A 8 -24.29 -15.68 -4.85
N ASP A 9 -23.67 -16.36 -5.80
CA ASP A 9 -22.91 -17.58 -5.52
C ASP A 9 -21.45 -17.29 -5.19
N ILE A 10 -20.88 -16.21 -5.78
CA ILE A 10 -19.49 -15.78 -5.59
C ILE A 10 -19.46 -14.25 -5.59
N PHE A 11 -18.70 -13.67 -4.69
CA PHE A 11 -18.42 -12.23 -4.69
C PHE A 11 -16.99 -11.90 -4.26
N LEU A 12 -16.54 -10.73 -4.65
CA LEU A 12 -15.21 -10.24 -4.36
C LEU A 12 -15.26 -9.28 -3.17
N ILE A 13 -14.26 -9.39 -2.31
CA ILE A 13 -14.06 -8.47 -1.18
C ILE A 13 -12.65 -7.92 -1.23
N GLU A 14 -12.49 -6.69 -0.79
CA GLU A 14 -11.19 -6.06 -0.60
C GLU A 14 -10.72 -6.34 0.85
N ALA A 15 -9.40 -6.51 1.04
CA ALA A 15 -8.80 -6.89 2.31
C ALA A 15 -9.23 -6.04 3.51
N ASP A 16 -9.33 -4.71 3.34
CA ASP A 16 -9.70 -3.79 4.41
C ASP A 16 -11.15 -3.96 4.90
N TYR A 17 -11.98 -4.57 4.08
CA TYR A 17 -13.39 -4.84 4.38
C TYR A 17 -13.67 -6.32 4.64
N ALA A 18 -12.66 -7.18 4.61
CA ALA A 18 -12.83 -8.62 4.66
C ALA A 18 -13.61 -9.06 5.89
N LEU A 19 -13.23 -8.59 7.07
CA LEU A 19 -13.86 -8.98 8.34
C LEU A 19 -15.38 -8.74 8.37
N LYS A 20 -15.84 -7.64 7.76
CA LYS A 20 -17.27 -7.33 7.67
C LYS A 20 -18.10 -8.45 7.01
N TYR A 21 -17.49 -9.17 6.07
CA TYR A 21 -18.17 -10.23 5.31
C TYR A 21 -17.86 -11.61 5.86
N VAL A 22 -16.60 -11.88 6.21
CA VAL A 22 -16.22 -13.21 6.72
C VAL A 22 -16.71 -13.47 8.15
N ASP A 23 -16.91 -12.41 8.96
CA ASP A 23 -17.57 -12.49 10.26
C ASP A 23 -19.10 -12.35 10.11
N SER A 24 -19.68 -13.11 9.19
CA SER A 24 -21.12 -13.13 8.92
C SER A 24 -21.57 -14.45 8.32
N ASP A 25 -22.89 -14.64 8.25
CA ASP A 25 -23.50 -15.81 7.60
C ASP A 25 -23.58 -15.71 6.06
N TYR A 26 -23.06 -14.63 5.48
CA TYR A 26 -23.04 -14.46 4.01
C TYR A 26 -21.92 -15.22 3.31
N THR A 27 -20.91 -15.68 4.07
CA THR A 27 -19.75 -16.42 3.54
C THR A 27 -19.73 -17.83 4.10
N LEU A 28 -19.38 -18.77 3.24
CA LEU A 28 -19.34 -20.20 3.55
C LEU A 28 -17.93 -20.65 3.96
N ASP A 29 -17.86 -21.77 4.69
CA ASP A 29 -16.60 -22.47 4.93
C ASP A 29 -16.07 -23.06 3.62
N VAL A 30 -14.91 -22.58 3.15
CA VAL A 30 -14.36 -23.01 1.87
C VAL A 30 -13.96 -24.48 1.84
N LYS A 31 -13.70 -25.08 2.99
CA LYS A 31 -13.38 -26.50 3.09
C LYS A 31 -14.63 -27.36 3.24
N LYS A 32 -15.48 -27.06 4.22
CA LYS A 32 -16.62 -27.87 4.57
C LYS A 32 -17.76 -27.73 3.55
N ASP A 33 -18.09 -26.50 3.15
CA ASP A 33 -19.28 -26.22 2.35
C ASP A 33 -18.97 -26.15 0.85
N ILE A 34 -17.76 -25.68 0.48
CA ILE A 34 -17.31 -25.57 -0.92
C ILE A 34 -16.50 -26.81 -1.34
N GLY A 35 -15.81 -27.46 -0.40
CA GLY A 35 -15.08 -28.70 -0.65
C GLY A 35 -13.62 -28.52 -1.06
N LEU A 36 -13.02 -27.33 -0.82
CA LEU A 36 -11.57 -27.13 -1.03
C LEU A 36 -10.80 -27.95 0.02
N THR A 37 -9.73 -28.59 -0.41
CA THR A 37 -8.86 -29.41 0.44
C THR A 37 -7.66 -28.59 0.92
N ASP A 38 -6.94 -29.14 1.90
CA ASP A 38 -5.66 -28.57 2.32
C ASP A 38 -4.64 -28.57 1.18
N ASP A 39 -4.71 -29.53 0.26
CA ASP A 39 -3.84 -29.61 -0.90
C ASP A 39 -4.13 -28.47 -1.91
N ASP A 40 -5.38 -28.08 -2.08
CA ASP A 40 -5.76 -26.94 -2.92
C ASP A 40 -5.25 -25.62 -2.36
N LEU A 41 -5.09 -25.50 -1.04
CA LEU A 41 -4.74 -24.28 -0.33
C LEU A 41 -3.27 -24.24 0.16
N LYS A 42 -2.49 -25.31 -0.07
CA LYS A 42 -1.14 -25.45 0.52
C LYS A 42 -0.13 -24.40 0.05
N ASP A 43 -0.26 -23.94 -1.20
CA ASP A 43 0.66 -22.98 -1.83
C ASP A 43 0.27 -21.52 -1.57
N GLN A 44 -0.84 -21.27 -0.89
CA GLN A 44 -1.23 -19.92 -0.46
C GLN A 44 -0.40 -19.46 0.73
N TYR A 45 0.02 -18.20 0.72
CA TYR A 45 0.68 -17.59 1.87
C TYR A 45 -0.25 -17.55 3.08
N GLN A 46 0.28 -17.85 4.27
CA GLN A 46 -0.54 -17.92 5.49
C GLN A 46 -1.29 -16.62 5.77
N TYR A 47 -0.65 -15.46 5.62
CA TYR A 47 -1.32 -14.18 5.86
C TYR A 47 -2.56 -13.97 4.99
N THR A 48 -2.57 -14.51 3.75
CA THR A 48 -3.75 -14.40 2.87
C THR A 48 -4.91 -15.25 3.33
N LYS A 49 -4.63 -16.38 3.98
CA LYS A 49 -5.65 -17.22 4.64
C LYS A 49 -6.17 -16.57 5.93
N ASP A 50 -5.29 -15.96 6.71
CA ASP A 50 -5.63 -15.34 7.99
C ASP A 50 -6.64 -14.19 7.82
N ILE A 51 -6.53 -13.39 6.76
CA ILE A 51 -7.44 -12.28 6.45
C ILE A 51 -8.92 -12.73 6.32
N VAL A 52 -9.13 -13.94 5.85
CA VAL A 52 -10.47 -14.52 5.61
C VAL A 52 -10.80 -15.68 6.55
N THR A 53 -10.12 -15.77 7.67
CA THR A 53 -10.36 -16.79 8.70
C THR A 53 -10.93 -16.16 9.95
N VAL A 54 -12.10 -16.64 10.39
CA VAL A 54 -12.77 -16.25 11.63
C VAL A 54 -13.05 -17.51 12.45
N ASP A 55 -12.69 -17.49 13.73
CA ASP A 55 -12.86 -18.61 14.66
C ASP A 55 -12.30 -19.95 14.13
N GLY A 56 -11.17 -19.87 13.39
CA GLY A 56 -10.52 -21.02 12.79
C GLY A 56 -11.16 -21.54 11.50
N VAL A 57 -12.22 -20.89 11.01
CA VAL A 57 -12.93 -21.23 9.76
C VAL A 57 -12.50 -20.29 8.64
N GLN A 58 -11.90 -20.83 7.57
CA GLN A 58 -11.55 -20.08 6.39
C GLN A 58 -12.79 -19.91 5.49
N LYS A 59 -13.18 -18.66 5.23
CA LYS A 59 -14.41 -18.29 4.52
C LYS A 59 -14.16 -17.57 3.18
N GLY A 60 -12.96 -17.68 2.66
CA GLY A 60 -12.59 -17.13 1.37
C GLY A 60 -11.21 -17.58 0.93
N THR A 61 -10.84 -17.20 -0.28
CA THR A 61 -9.54 -17.48 -0.87
C THR A 61 -9.09 -16.33 -1.76
N THR A 62 -7.83 -16.33 -2.22
CA THR A 62 -7.32 -15.29 -3.12
C THR A 62 -6.32 -15.86 -4.12
N TRP A 63 -6.19 -15.16 -5.25
CA TRP A 63 -5.13 -15.38 -6.23
C TRP A 63 -3.99 -14.37 -6.11
N GLN A 64 -4.07 -13.43 -5.15
CA GLN A 64 -3.11 -12.33 -5.00
C GLN A 64 -2.18 -12.54 -3.82
N ALA A 65 -0.91 -12.18 -4.05
CA ALA A 65 0.02 -11.81 -2.99
C ALA A 65 0.22 -10.28 -3.05
N THR A 66 0.16 -9.61 -1.92
CA THR A 66 0.11 -8.15 -1.85
C THR A 66 1.24 -7.54 -0.99
N PRO A 67 2.52 -7.93 -1.22
CA PRO A 67 3.61 -7.34 -0.48
C PRO A 67 3.71 -5.85 -0.78
N GLY A 68 3.95 -5.07 0.26
CA GLY A 68 4.24 -3.65 0.16
C GLY A 68 5.68 -3.40 -0.29
N LEU A 69 5.89 -2.23 -0.88
CA LEU A 69 7.19 -1.74 -1.30
C LEU A 69 7.23 -0.21 -1.27
N PHE A 70 8.43 0.35 -1.39
CA PHE A 70 8.63 1.77 -1.57
C PHE A 70 9.14 2.03 -2.99
N ALA A 71 8.32 2.71 -3.79
CA ALA A 71 8.68 3.13 -5.14
C ALA A 71 9.28 4.55 -5.07
N TYR A 72 10.50 4.71 -5.54
CA TYR A 72 11.21 5.99 -5.47
C TYR A 72 11.58 6.52 -6.87
N ARG A 73 11.66 7.84 -6.99
CA ARG A 73 12.15 8.54 -8.18
C ARG A 73 13.67 8.43 -8.24
N ARG A 74 14.18 7.73 -9.27
CA ARG A 74 15.63 7.50 -9.47
C ARG A 74 16.41 8.81 -9.59
N SER A 75 15.91 9.74 -10.38
CA SER A 75 16.53 11.07 -10.57
C SER A 75 16.62 11.84 -9.25
N ILE A 76 15.57 11.81 -8.42
CA ILE A 76 15.56 12.48 -7.12
C ILE A 76 16.50 11.74 -6.13
N ALA A 77 16.47 10.41 -6.09
CA ALA A 77 17.41 9.64 -5.27
C ALA A 77 18.86 9.93 -5.65
N LYS A 78 19.16 10.01 -6.95
CA LYS A 78 20.49 10.38 -7.45
C LYS A 78 20.92 11.76 -6.96
N ASP A 79 20.04 12.74 -6.98
CA ASP A 79 20.36 14.08 -6.49
C ASP A 79 20.52 14.12 -4.96
N VAL A 80 19.62 13.47 -4.21
CA VAL A 80 19.60 13.51 -2.72
C VAL A 80 20.70 12.66 -2.12
N LEU A 81 20.86 11.42 -2.59
CA LEU A 81 21.74 10.41 -2.01
C LEU A 81 23.06 10.20 -2.79
N GLY A 82 23.16 10.75 -4.01
CA GLY A 82 24.29 10.47 -4.92
C GLY A 82 24.18 9.15 -5.66
N THR A 83 23.14 8.36 -5.42
CA THR A 83 22.90 7.05 -6.04
C THR A 83 21.43 6.84 -6.35
N ASP A 84 21.16 6.02 -7.35
CA ASP A 84 19.82 5.53 -7.72
C ASP A 84 19.78 3.99 -7.75
N ASP A 85 20.85 3.32 -7.29
CA ASP A 85 20.90 1.87 -7.16
C ASP A 85 19.95 1.37 -6.09
N PRO A 86 19.07 0.40 -6.39
CA PRO A 86 18.06 -0.07 -5.43
C PRO A 86 18.63 -0.63 -4.11
N ALA A 87 19.79 -1.26 -4.13
CA ALA A 87 20.38 -1.82 -2.92
C ALA A 87 20.98 -0.70 -2.03
N GLU A 88 21.60 0.30 -2.64
CA GLU A 88 22.14 1.45 -1.91
C GLU A 88 21.02 2.35 -1.36
N VAL A 89 19.98 2.59 -2.16
CA VAL A 89 18.78 3.33 -1.71
C VAL A 89 18.08 2.56 -0.56
N GLN A 90 17.93 1.22 -0.67
CA GLN A 90 17.41 0.41 0.43
C GLN A 90 18.25 0.54 1.70
N ALA A 91 19.57 0.53 1.59
CA ALA A 91 20.44 0.71 2.75
C ALA A 91 20.26 2.08 3.43
N ALA A 92 20.02 3.13 2.64
CA ALA A 92 19.73 4.48 3.14
C ALA A 92 18.33 4.61 3.75
N LEU A 93 17.40 3.72 3.43
CA LEU A 93 15.99 3.76 3.88
C LEU A 93 15.62 2.59 4.81
N SER A 94 16.59 1.84 5.33
CA SER A 94 16.38 0.52 5.94
C SER A 94 15.65 0.51 7.29
N ASP A 95 15.47 1.66 7.90
CA ASP A 95 14.72 1.87 9.13
C ASP A 95 14.14 3.30 9.17
N TRP A 96 13.26 3.57 10.13
CA TRP A 96 12.60 4.87 10.22
C TRP A 96 13.54 6.04 10.56
N ASP A 97 14.61 5.80 11.30
CA ASP A 97 15.57 6.87 11.62
C ASP A 97 16.32 7.31 10.37
N LYS A 98 16.78 6.36 9.55
CA LYS A 98 17.41 6.63 8.27
C LYS A 98 16.43 7.24 7.27
N PHE A 99 15.21 6.73 7.21
CA PHE A 99 14.16 7.26 6.35
C PHE A 99 13.88 8.74 6.68
N ASN A 100 13.78 9.09 7.98
CA ASN A 100 13.60 10.45 8.43
C ASN A 100 14.80 11.35 8.11
N ALA A 101 16.03 10.82 8.19
CA ALA A 101 17.23 11.56 7.82
C ALA A 101 17.26 11.87 6.31
N VAL A 102 16.82 10.93 5.48
CA VAL A 102 16.67 11.17 4.03
C VAL A 102 15.56 12.19 3.75
N ALA A 103 14.46 12.16 4.51
CA ALA A 103 13.40 13.16 4.39
C ALA A 103 13.92 14.60 4.64
N GLU A 104 14.79 14.77 5.62
CA GLU A 104 15.45 16.06 5.89
C GLU A 104 16.37 16.49 4.75
N GLN A 105 17.17 15.56 4.22
CA GLN A 105 18.06 15.83 3.08
C GLN A 105 17.27 16.18 1.81
N ALA A 106 16.18 15.47 1.53
CA ALA A 106 15.29 15.74 0.41
C ALA A 106 14.67 17.15 0.53
N ALA A 107 14.16 17.50 1.71
CA ALA A 107 13.59 18.82 1.97
C ALA A 107 14.59 19.95 1.80
N ALA A 108 15.84 19.76 2.23
CA ALA A 108 16.92 20.73 2.04
C ALA A 108 17.21 21.03 0.57
N LYS A 109 16.88 20.10 -0.33
CA LYS A 109 17.00 20.24 -1.80
C LYS A 109 15.68 20.64 -2.50
N GLY A 110 14.62 20.91 -1.73
CA GLY A 110 13.33 21.33 -2.26
C GLY A 110 12.41 20.19 -2.70
N TYR A 111 12.73 18.95 -2.35
CA TYR A 111 11.88 17.80 -2.56
C TYR A 111 11.00 17.50 -1.33
N LYS A 112 9.96 16.70 -1.53
CA LYS A 112 9.19 16.08 -0.46
C LYS A 112 9.59 14.61 -0.33
N MET A 113 9.57 14.09 0.88
CA MET A 113 9.82 12.65 1.08
C MET A 113 8.62 11.81 0.67
N LEU A 114 7.43 12.26 1.03
CA LEU A 114 6.13 11.62 0.74
C LEU A 114 5.18 12.64 0.13
N SER A 115 4.12 12.15 -0.53
CA SER A 115 3.08 13.01 -1.08
C SER A 115 2.09 13.47 -0.01
N GLY A 116 1.57 12.56 0.80
CA GLY A 116 0.43 12.84 1.66
C GLY A 116 0.53 12.38 3.10
N TYR A 117 -0.59 12.63 3.79
CA TYR A 117 -0.74 12.34 5.21
C TYR A 117 -0.78 10.85 5.52
N ASP A 118 -1.32 10.07 4.63
CA ASP A 118 -1.66 8.66 4.78
C ASP A 118 -0.73 7.69 4.03
N ASP A 119 0.27 8.22 3.33
CA ASP A 119 1.18 7.41 2.51
C ASP A 119 1.86 6.28 3.30
N SER A 120 2.33 6.56 4.52
CA SER A 120 3.03 5.58 5.35
C SER A 120 2.10 4.76 6.26
N TYR A 121 0.79 5.01 6.27
CA TYR A 121 -0.14 4.42 7.22
C TYR A 121 -0.05 2.89 7.31
N ARG A 122 0.03 2.20 6.17
CA ARG A 122 0.03 0.74 6.10
C ARG A 122 1.23 0.10 6.79
N THR A 123 2.37 0.76 6.78
CA THR A 123 3.58 0.27 7.45
C THR A 123 3.41 0.21 8.98
N PHE A 124 2.59 1.09 9.53
CA PHE A 124 2.27 1.12 10.96
C PHE A 124 1.06 0.24 11.28
N SER A 125 -0.02 0.33 10.51
CA SER A 125 -1.26 -0.39 10.78
C SER A 125 -1.15 -1.91 10.61
N ASN A 126 -0.19 -2.40 9.84
CA ASN A 126 0.09 -3.83 9.73
C ASN A 126 0.73 -4.43 11.00
N ASN A 127 1.23 -3.61 11.91
CA ASN A 127 1.95 -4.03 13.11
C ASN A 127 1.19 -3.68 14.39
N VAL A 128 -0.12 -3.54 14.34
CA VAL A 128 -0.96 -3.34 15.51
C VAL A 128 -1.15 -4.66 16.27
N SER A 129 -1.22 -4.56 17.59
CA SER A 129 -1.36 -5.71 18.49
C SER A 129 -2.83 -6.03 18.83
N ALA A 130 -3.74 -5.09 18.58
CA ALA A 130 -5.15 -5.22 18.93
C ALA A 130 -6.03 -4.38 17.99
N GLY A 131 -7.32 -4.72 17.94
CA GLY A 131 -8.32 -3.93 17.22
C GLY A 131 -8.60 -2.57 17.88
N TRP A 132 -9.29 -1.71 17.15
CA TRP A 132 -9.66 -0.35 17.56
C TRP A 132 -10.65 -0.29 18.74
N VAL A 133 -11.32 -1.39 19.04
CA VAL A 133 -12.38 -1.45 20.04
C VAL A 133 -12.17 -2.67 20.95
N ASP A 134 -12.29 -2.44 22.27
CA ASP A 134 -12.36 -3.46 23.28
C ASP A 134 -13.67 -3.29 24.07
N GLY A 135 -14.63 -4.17 23.86
CA GLY A 135 -16.00 -4.00 24.33
C GLY A 135 -16.64 -2.75 23.75
N THR A 136 -16.83 -1.72 24.56
CA THR A 136 -17.38 -0.41 24.17
C THR A 136 -16.34 0.71 24.21
N THR A 137 -15.08 0.39 24.47
CA THR A 137 -14.00 1.36 24.62
C THR A 137 -13.15 1.41 23.36
N VAL A 138 -12.96 2.62 22.83
CA VAL A 138 -12.02 2.84 21.73
C VAL A 138 -10.59 2.75 22.27
N LYS A 139 -9.78 1.94 21.63
CA LYS A 139 -8.33 1.81 21.89
C LYS A 139 -7.56 2.16 20.64
N VAL A 140 -6.59 3.06 20.79
CA VAL A 140 -5.66 3.39 19.71
C VAL A 140 -4.34 2.71 20.01
N ASP A 141 -3.91 1.83 19.12
CA ASP A 141 -2.64 1.13 19.24
C ASP A 141 -1.47 2.14 19.20
N PRO A 142 -0.40 1.93 20.00
CA PRO A 142 0.79 2.81 19.96
C PRO A 142 1.42 2.97 18.58
N ASN A 143 1.37 1.95 17.71
CA ASN A 143 1.86 2.07 16.35
C ASN A 143 1.03 3.03 15.51
N ILE A 144 -0.29 3.08 15.72
CA ILE A 144 -1.14 4.08 15.06
C ILE A 144 -0.78 5.49 15.56
N MET A 145 -0.50 5.66 16.86
CA MET A 145 -0.03 6.96 17.38
C MET A 145 1.33 7.35 16.81
N SER A 146 2.23 6.39 16.62
CA SER A 146 3.51 6.63 15.93
C SER A 146 3.34 7.14 14.51
N TRP A 147 2.37 6.60 13.77
CA TRP A 147 2.01 7.15 12.45
C TRP A 147 1.45 8.58 12.55
N VAL A 148 0.57 8.85 13.51
CA VAL A 148 0.02 10.20 13.74
C VAL A 148 1.14 11.20 14.02
N ASP A 149 2.10 10.85 14.87
CA ASP A 149 3.24 11.69 15.21
C ASP A 149 4.17 11.91 14.00
N GLN A 150 4.41 10.87 13.21
CA GLN A 150 5.20 10.96 11.98
C GLN A 150 4.52 11.88 10.95
N THR A 151 3.26 11.66 10.64
CA THR A 151 2.57 12.46 9.61
C THR A 151 2.43 13.92 10.04
N LYS A 152 2.22 14.18 11.33
CA LYS A 152 2.25 15.53 11.88
C LYS A 152 3.63 16.18 11.72
N THR A 153 4.69 15.47 12.10
CA THR A 153 6.07 15.94 11.95
C THR A 153 6.41 16.25 10.49
N TYR A 154 6.03 15.36 9.57
CA TYR A 154 6.27 15.54 8.13
C TYR A 154 5.52 16.75 7.58
N THR A 155 4.30 16.96 8.05
CA THR A 155 3.50 18.12 7.67
C THR A 155 4.10 19.42 8.18
N ASP A 156 4.49 19.47 9.47
CA ASP A 156 5.05 20.66 10.13
C ASP A 156 6.42 21.02 9.53
N LYS A 157 7.24 20.04 9.21
CA LYS A 157 8.56 20.23 8.58
C LYS A 157 8.51 20.38 7.05
N GLY A 158 7.34 20.22 6.45
CA GLY A 158 7.16 20.33 5.01
C GLY A 158 7.78 19.18 4.23
N TYR A 159 7.82 17.97 4.78
CA TYR A 159 8.31 16.76 4.14
C TYR A 159 7.25 16.06 3.30
N ASN A 160 6.01 16.52 3.32
CA ASN A 160 4.93 16.05 2.44
C ASN A 160 4.20 17.22 1.75
N ASN A 161 3.42 16.93 0.72
CA ASN A 161 2.59 17.86 -0.03
C ASN A 161 1.15 17.97 0.50
N LYS A 162 0.84 17.33 1.63
CA LYS A 162 -0.49 17.37 2.26
C LYS A 162 -1.61 16.81 1.38
N THR A 163 -1.29 15.84 0.55
CA THR A 163 -2.28 15.12 -0.25
C THR A 163 -2.91 13.98 0.56
N ASN A 164 -3.90 13.32 -0.02
CA ASN A 164 -4.42 12.04 0.46
C ASN A 164 -4.24 11.01 -0.64
N LEU A 165 -4.11 9.74 -0.27
CA LEU A 165 -4.10 8.62 -1.21
C LEU A 165 -5.28 8.72 -2.19
N TRP A 166 -5.01 8.41 -3.46
CA TRP A 166 -5.99 8.41 -4.55
C TRP A 166 -6.54 9.78 -4.96
N SER A 167 -6.07 10.88 -4.36
CA SER A 167 -6.44 12.22 -4.81
C SER A 167 -5.69 12.61 -6.10
N ASP A 168 -6.24 13.60 -6.81
CA ASP A 168 -5.58 14.15 -8.01
C ASP A 168 -4.18 14.72 -7.68
N GLY A 169 -4.02 15.31 -6.50
CA GLY A 169 -2.71 15.82 -6.04
C GLY A 169 -1.69 14.70 -5.82
N TRP A 170 -2.10 13.59 -5.22
CA TRP A 170 -1.26 12.42 -5.05
C TRP A 170 -0.87 11.80 -6.40
N ALA A 171 -1.80 11.73 -7.36
CA ALA A 171 -1.51 11.25 -8.71
C ALA A 171 -0.55 12.19 -9.45
N ALA A 172 -0.75 13.51 -9.35
CA ALA A 172 0.11 14.51 -9.98
C ALA A 172 1.55 14.48 -9.44
N ASP A 173 1.73 14.21 -8.13
CA ASP A 173 3.04 14.08 -7.50
C ASP A 173 3.87 12.91 -8.07
N GLN A 174 3.26 11.95 -8.73
CA GLN A 174 3.91 10.82 -9.41
C GLN A 174 4.33 11.16 -10.85
N GLY A 175 3.82 12.24 -11.39
CA GLY A 175 4.07 12.69 -12.74
C GLY A 175 5.44 13.37 -12.94
N PRO A 176 5.72 13.84 -14.16
CA PRO A 176 7.00 14.42 -14.52
C PRO A 176 7.38 15.66 -13.70
N ASP A 177 6.39 16.49 -13.35
CA ASP A 177 6.59 17.71 -12.56
C ASP A 177 6.62 17.45 -11.04
N GLY A 178 6.30 16.23 -10.60
CA GLY A 178 6.30 15.85 -9.21
C GLY A 178 7.69 15.90 -8.59
N LYS A 179 7.76 16.45 -7.37
CA LYS A 179 9.01 16.59 -6.60
C LYS A 179 8.98 15.75 -5.31
N VAL A 180 8.39 14.57 -5.39
CA VAL A 180 8.29 13.62 -4.29
C VAL A 180 9.31 12.52 -4.47
N PHE A 181 10.07 12.23 -3.40
CA PHE A 181 11.12 11.22 -3.40
C PHE A 181 10.56 9.84 -3.67
N GLY A 182 9.45 9.47 -3.02
CA GLY A 182 8.83 8.17 -3.25
C GLY A 182 7.48 7.98 -2.60
N PHE A 183 6.92 6.81 -2.85
CA PHE A 183 5.55 6.42 -2.53
C PHE A 183 5.54 5.01 -1.96
N PHE A 184 4.81 4.80 -0.89
CA PHE A 184 4.50 3.44 -0.44
C PHE A 184 3.44 2.83 -1.36
N TYR A 185 3.71 1.64 -1.87
CA TYR A 185 2.86 0.93 -2.83
C TYR A 185 2.73 -0.54 -2.47
N SER A 186 1.74 -1.20 -3.04
CA SER A 186 1.73 -2.65 -3.23
C SER A 186 2.18 -2.99 -4.65
N THR A 187 2.63 -4.21 -4.86
CA THR A 187 3.09 -4.69 -6.18
C THR A 187 2.05 -4.50 -7.28
N TRP A 188 0.76 -4.70 -6.97
CA TRP A 188 -0.33 -4.47 -7.93
C TRP A 188 -0.51 -2.99 -8.30
N GLY A 189 -0.17 -2.07 -7.38
CA GLY A 189 -0.37 -0.63 -7.57
C GLY A 189 0.57 -0.03 -8.61
N ILE A 190 1.72 -0.65 -8.86
CA ILE A 190 2.68 -0.19 -9.87
C ILE A 190 2.01 -0.11 -11.24
N ASN A 191 1.47 -1.22 -11.72
CA ASN A 191 0.79 -1.26 -13.02
C ASN A 191 -0.59 -0.60 -12.99
N PHE A 192 -1.25 -0.63 -11.82
CA PHE A 192 -2.60 -0.09 -11.70
C PHE A 192 -2.63 1.45 -11.76
N THR A 193 -1.65 2.12 -11.16
CA THR A 193 -1.65 3.59 -11.08
C THR A 193 -0.30 4.25 -11.33
N LEU A 194 0.80 3.77 -10.72
CA LEU A 194 2.08 4.47 -10.74
C LEU A 194 2.60 4.71 -12.15
N LEU A 195 2.63 3.68 -12.99
CA LEU A 195 3.12 3.80 -14.35
C LEU A 195 2.26 4.75 -15.18
N GLY A 196 0.92 4.67 -15.06
CA GLY A 196 0.00 5.59 -15.74
C GLY A 196 0.17 7.03 -15.27
N ASN A 197 0.29 7.26 -13.97
CA ASN A 197 0.47 8.60 -13.39
C ASN A 197 1.84 9.21 -13.71
N SER A 198 2.84 8.40 -14.00
CA SER A 198 4.18 8.86 -14.37
C SER A 198 4.28 9.48 -15.76
N LEU A 199 3.28 9.25 -16.62
CA LEU A 199 3.26 9.72 -18.00
C LEU A 199 2.94 11.22 -18.08
N GLU A 200 3.65 11.95 -18.93
CA GLU A 200 3.25 13.31 -19.33
C GLU A 200 2.03 13.29 -20.25
N THR A 201 2.05 12.39 -21.23
CA THR A 201 0.90 12.15 -22.10
C THR A 201 0.32 10.78 -21.80
N SER A 202 -0.88 10.72 -21.27
CA SER A 202 -1.57 9.46 -20.93
C SER A 202 -1.84 8.60 -22.17
N VAL A 203 -1.96 7.29 -21.98
CA VAL A 203 -2.31 6.34 -23.06
C VAL A 203 -3.66 6.71 -23.69
N ALA A 204 -4.63 7.18 -22.90
CA ALA A 204 -5.93 7.62 -23.39
C ALA A 204 -5.83 8.83 -24.37
N ASN A 205 -4.76 9.64 -24.23
CA ASN A 205 -4.49 10.79 -25.08
C ASN A 205 -3.43 10.51 -26.17
N GLY A 206 -3.15 9.22 -26.44
CA GLY A 206 -2.23 8.79 -27.49
C GLY A 206 -0.76 8.68 -27.06
N GLY A 207 -0.48 8.85 -25.76
CA GLY A 207 0.84 8.57 -25.19
C GLY A 207 1.15 7.08 -25.15
N LYS A 208 2.41 6.74 -24.88
CA LYS A 208 2.88 5.37 -24.73
C LYS A 208 3.61 5.20 -23.41
N GLU A 209 3.54 4.01 -22.86
CA GLU A 209 4.31 3.59 -21.68
C GLU A 209 5.76 3.27 -22.14
N GLU A 210 6.52 4.31 -22.38
CA GLU A 210 7.91 4.21 -22.82
C GLU A 210 8.78 5.31 -22.20
N VAL A 211 10.07 5.03 -22.05
CA VAL A 211 11.06 6.00 -21.55
C VAL A 211 11.08 7.22 -22.48
N GLY A 212 10.95 8.41 -21.88
CA GLY A 212 10.83 9.68 -22.61
C GLY A 212 9.43 10.28 -22.57
N ASN A 213 8.41 9.52 -22.13
CA ASN A 213 7.09 10.05 -21.85
C ASN A 213 6.98 10.36 -20.34
N GLY A 214 7.29 11.60 -19.96
CA GLY A 214 7.24 12.07 -18.59
C GLY A 214 8.28 11.40 -17.69
N ALA A 215 7.84 10.89 -16.54
CA ALA A 215 8.67 10.20 -15.56
C ALA A 215 8.66 8.67 -15.74
N TYR A 216 8.08 8.15 -16.82
CA TYR A 216 8.11 6.72 -17.10
C TYR A 216 9.56 6.22 -17.25
N GLY A 217 9.91 5.16 -16.49
CA GLY A 217 11.29 4.64 -16.40
C GLY A 217 12.18 5.32 -15.35
N ASP A 218 11.72 6.41 -14.72
CA ASP A 218 12.44 7.10 -13.63
C ASP A 218 12.06 6.58 -12.23
N TYR A 219 11.37 5.46 -12.15
CA TYR A 219 11.05 4.80 -10.89
C TYR A 219 11.84 3.53 -10.73
N ALA A 220 12.23 3.25 -9.48
CA ALA A 220 12.70 1.95 -9.02
C ALA A 220 12.04 1.62 -7.68
N VAL A 221 12.22 0.39 -7.21
CA VAL A 221 11.58 -0.10 -5.99
C VAL A 221 12.59 -0.65 -5.01
N CYS A 222 12.29 -0.50 -3.73
CA CYS A 222 12.97 -1.15 -2.62
C CYS A 222 11.94 -1.50 -1.53
N GLN A 223 12.36 -2.20 -0.48
CA GLN A 223 11.46 -2.54 0.61
C GLN A 223 11.04 -1.31 1.43
N GLY A 224 11.94 -0.33 1.58
CA GLY A 224 11.77 0.80 2.48
C GLY A 224 12.10 0.45 3.95
N PRO A 225 11.61 1.26 4.91
CA PRO A 225 12.01 1.14 6.31
C PRO A 225 11.39 -0.05 7.04
N GLN A 226 10.30 -0.60 6.51
CA GLN A 226 9.55 -1.67 7.15
C GLN A 226 8.73 -2.47 6.13
N ALA A 227 8.74 -3.80 6.26
CA ALA A 227 7.88 -4.67 5.46
C ALA A 227 6.41 -4.51 5.87
N TYR A 228 5.52 -4.62 4.89
CA TYR A 228 4.07 -4.54 5.10
C TYR A 228 3.32 -5.22 3.95
N TYR A 229 2.02 -5.40 4.12
CA TYR A 229 1.10 -5.84 3.08
C TYR A 229 0.06 -4.76 2.83
N TRP A 230 -0.41 -4.63 1.60
CA TRP A 230 -1.41 -3.62 1.27
C TRP A 230 -2.45 -4.11 0.29
N GLY A 231 -3.69 -4.11 0.76
CA GLY A 231 -4.86 -4.33 -0.07
C GLY A 231 -4.92 -5.72 -0.68
N GLY A 232 -5.71 -5.82 -1.72
CA GLY A 232 -5.91 -7.03 -2.49
C GLY A 232 -7.34 -7.52 -2.46
N THR A 233 -7.62 -8.48 -3.33
CA THR A 233 -8.96 -9.00 -3.58
C THR A 233 -9.05 -10.45 -3.16
N TRP A 234 -10.08 -10.78 -2.40
CA TRP A 234 -10.45 -12.13 -2.00
C TRP A 234 -11.78 -12.54 -2.61
N ILE A 235 -11.97 -13.82 -2.76
CA ILE A 235 -13.20 -14.45 -3.25
C ILE A 235 -13.87 -15.16 -2.05
N CYS A 236 -15.14 -14.86 -1.87
CA CYS A 236 -16.02 -15.55 -0.94
C CYS A 236 -17.19 -16.19 -1.66
#